data_e99dcd68774f9b13748cd3c1446c3b2b
#
_entry.id   e99dcd68774f9b13748cd3c1446c3b2b
#
_cell.length_a   1.000
_cell.length_b   1.000
_cell.length_c   1.000
_cell.angle_alpha   90.00
_cell.angle_beta   90.00
_cell.angle_gamma   90.00
#
_symmetry.space_group_name_H-M   'P 1'
#
loop_
_entity.id
_entity.type
_entity.pdbx_description
1 polymer ?
#
loop_
_entity_poly.entity_id
_entity_poly.type
_entity_poly.pdbx_seq_one_letter_code
_entity_poly.pdbx_strand_id
1 'polypeptide(L)'
;DVVENQSSSGIIISTGLGMTGWHKSIMAEFRGMAKAFNLGFVPEVEKGWDCRELTFQVREPYPSRFTQAELVYGQIHEREKLTLVSDMAESGVIFSDGILDDSLDFNAGMELKIGIADRVGRLVV
;
A
#
# COMPACT_ATOMS: atom_id res chain seq x y z
N ASP A 1 13.56 6.79 -11.71
CA ASP A 1 13.02 5.90 -10.67
C ASP A 1 13.37 6.49 -9.30
N VAL A 2 12.40 6.53 -8.41
CA VAL A 2 12.62 6.96 -7.01
C VAL A 2 12.79 5.71 -6.17
N VAL A 3 13.82 5.68 -5.32
CA VAL A 3 14.10 4.56 -4.42
C VAL A 3 14.24 5.10 -3.01
N GLU A 4 13.67 4.41 -2.05
CA GLU A 4 13.69 4.80 -0.65
C GLU A 4 13.90 3.57 0.25
N ASN A 5 14.78 3.70 1.24
CA ASN A 5 14.89 2.72 2.32
C ASN A 5 13.87 3.05 3.40
N GLN A 6 13.03 2.10 3.75
CA GLN A 6 11.96 2.30 4.70
C GLN A 6 11.98 1.28 5.84
N SER A 7 11.53 1.72 7.01
CA SER A 7 11.08 0.86 8.09
C SER A 7 9.62 1.22 8.37
N SER A 8 8.74 0.23 8.40
CA SER A 8 7.31 0.47 8.58
C SER A 8 6.61 -0.77 9.13
N SER A 9 5.33 -0.64 9.49
CA SER A 9 4.48 -1.77 9.87
C SER A 9 3.98 -2.57 8.67
N GLY A 10 4.26 -2.13 7.45
CA GLY A 10 3.89 -2.81 6.22
C GLY A 10 3.36 -1.87 5.15
N ILE A 11 3.02 -2.46 4.01
CA ILE A 11 2.49 -1.75 2.84
C ILE A 11 1.16 -2.39 2.46
N ILE A 12 0.16 -1.56 2.20
CA ILE A 12 -1.14 -1.98 1.69
C ILE A 12 -1.19 -1.62 0.21
N ILE A 13 -1.58 -2.60 -0.58
CA ILE A 13 -1.86 -2.42 -2.01
C ILE A 13 -3.36 -2.62 -2.22
N SER A 14 -4.01 -1.67 -2.86
CA SER A 14 -5.46 -1.69 -3.05
C SER A 14 -5.85 -1.46 -4.51
N THR A 15 -6.83 -2.24 -4.97
CA THR A 15 -7.63 -1.90 -6.16
C THR A 15 -8.66 -0.83 -5.80
N GLY A 16 -9.39 -0.28 -6.78
CA GLY A 16 -10.49 0.66 -6.50
C GLY A 16 -11.52 0.09 -5.51
N LEU A 17 -11.89 -1.19 -5.65
CA LEU A 17 -12.76 -1.87 -4.69
C LEU A 17 -12.07 -2.06 -3.33
N GLY A 18 -10.80 -2.48 -3.33
CA GLY A 18 -10.03 -2.71 -2.10
C GLY A 18 -9.83 -1.45 -1.25
N MET A 19 -9.93 -0.26 -1.84
CA MET A 19 -9.85 1.01 -1.10
C MET A 19 -11.00 1.22 -0.12
N THR A 20 -12.08 0.47 -0.22
CA THR A 20 -13.22 0.52 0.73
C THR A 20 -12.92 -0.17 2.06
N GLY A 21 -11.87 -0.96 2.13
CA GLY A 21 -11.41 -1.71 3.30
C GLY A 21 -10.36 -0.97 4.14
N TRP A 22 -9.22 -1.58 4.34
CA TRP A 22 -8.15 -1.07 5.24
C TRP A 22 -7.62 0.31 4.85
N HIS A 23 -7.45 0.57 3.55
CA HIS A 23 -7.07 1.89 3.05
C HIS A 23 -8.00 2.99 3.59
N LYS A 24 -9.31 2.76 3.61
CA LYS A 24 -10.30 3.70 4.13
C LYS A 24 -10.08 4.03 5.61
N SER A 25 -9.71 3.04 6.41
CA SER A 25 -9.41 3.24 7.85
C SER A 25 -8.22 4.16 8.06
N ILE A 26 -7.14 3.97 7.30
CA ILE A 26 -5.95 4.80 7.40
C ILE A 26 -6.25 6.24 6.95
N MET A 27 -7.03 6.41 5.89
CA MET A 27 -7.44 7.75 5.45
C MET A 27 -8.36 8.44 6.45
N ALA A 28 -9.17 7.69 7.19
CA ALA A 28 -9.98 8.24 8.28
C ALA A 28 -9.13 8.73 9.45
N GLU A 29 -8.11 7.97 9.84
CA GLU A 29 -7.13 8.37 10.85
C GLU A 29 -6.40 9.64 10.43
N PHE A 30 -5.89 9.69 9.20
CA PHE A 30 -5.20 10.87 8.67
C PHE A 30 -6.11 12.11 8.67
N ARG A 31 -7.37 12.00 8.25
CA ARG A 31 -8.35 13.09 8.33
C ARG A 31 -8.61 13.54 9.78
N GLY A 32 -8.71 12.59 10.71
CA GLY A 32 -8.86 12.89 12.13
C GLY A 32 -7.71 13.71 12.70
N MET A 33 -6.48 13.30 12.41
CA MET A 33 -5.27 14.04 12.81
C MET A 33 -5.18 15.41 12.15
N ALA A 34 -5.44 15.50 10.85
CA ALA A 34 -5.44 16.77 10.13
C ALA A 34 -6.45 17.76 10.71
N LYS A 35 -7.64 17.29 11.09
CA LYS A 35 -8.65 18.10 11.78
C LYS A 35 -8.15 18.57 13.15
N ALA A 36 -7.57 17.68 13.94
CA ALA A 36 -7.04 18.00 15.27
C ALA A 36 -5.93 19.04 15.22
N PHE A 37 -5.10 19.01 14.19
CA PHE A 37 -4.00 19.97 13.98
C PHE A 37 -4.38 21.19 13.13
N ASN A 38 -5.62 21.32 12.69
CA ASN A 38 -6.08 22.40 11.79
C ASN A 38 -5.29 22.49 10.48
N LEU A 39 -4.95 21.35 9.89
CA LEU A 39 -4.14 21.28 8.67
C LEU A 39 -4.93 21.53 7.37
N GLY A 40 -6.17 21.96 7.46
CA GLY A 40 -7.00 22.27 6.30
C GLY A 40 -7.61 21.03 5.63
N PHE A 41 -7.78 21.08 4.31
CA PHE A 41 -8.49 20.06 3.56
C PHE A 41 -7.63 18.81 3.30
N VAL A 42 -8.18 17.65 3.61
CA VAL A 42 -7.64 16.36 3.20
C VAL A 42 -8.56 15.78 2.14
N PRO A 43 -8.08 15.50 0.93
CA PRO A 43 -8.92 15.00 -0.14
C PRO A 43 -9.52 13.63 0.20
N GLU A 44 -10.73 13.41 -0.24
CA GLU A 44 -11.32 12.10 -0.29
C GLU A 44 -10.85 11.41 -1.58
N VAL A 45 -10.15 10.29 -1.41
CA VAL A 45 -9.63 9.53 -2.55
C VAL A 45 -10.54 8.34 -2.77
N GLU A 46 -11.39 8.43 -3.77
CA GLU A 46 -12.23 7.33 -4.23
C GLU A 46 -11.88 6.99 -5.67
N LYS A 47 -11.88 5.70 -5.99
CA LYS A 47 -11.67 5.19 -7.33
C LYS A 47 -12.79 4.25 -7.72
N GLY A 48 -13.18 4.31 -8.99
CA GLY A 48 -14.12 3.35 -9.56
C GLY A 48 -13.59 1.90 -9.42
N TRP A 49 -14.50 0.94 -9.29
CA TRP A 49 -14.12 -0.47 -9.15
C TRP A 49 -13.46 -1.04 -10.41
N ASP A 50 -13.71 -0.44 -11.55
CA ASP A 50 -13.13 -0.76 -12.85
C ASP A 50 -11.84 0.01 -13.16
N CYS A 51 -11.38 0.84 -12.24
CA CYS A 51 -10.17 1.64 -12.41
C CYS A 51 -8.95 0.73 -12.56
N ARG A 52 -8.18 0.94 -13.63
CA ARG A 52 -6.96 0.18 -13.90
C ARG A 52 -5.72 0.84 -13.30
N GLU A 53 -5.81 1.05 -11.99
CA GLU A 53 -4.72 1.54 -11.16
C GLU A 53 -4.73 0.80 -9.82
N LEU A 54 -3.56 0.60 -9.25
CA LEU A 54 -3.41 0.19 -7.87
C LEU A 54 -2.97 1.40 -7.04
N THR A 55 -3.38 1.43 -5.80
CA THR A 55 -2.89 2.41 -4.82
C THR A 55 -2.04 1.69 -3.80
N PHE A 56 -0.85 2.21 -3.51
CA PHE A 56 -0.05 1.73 -2.40
C PHE A 56 -0.05 2.74 -1.26
N GLN A 57 0.03 2.24 -0.04
CA GLN A 57 0.07 3.04 1.18
C GLN A 57 0.96 2.35 2.22
N VAL A 58 1.96 3.07 2.71
CA VAL A 58 2.85 2.59 3.78
C VAL A 58 2.22 2.89 5.13
N ARG A 59 2.26 1.91 6.04
CA ARG A 59 1.72 2.02 7.39
C ARG A 59 2.81 2.33 8.39
N GLU A 60 2.54 3.31 9.25
CA GLU A 60 3.43 3.73 10.34
C GLU A 60 4.91 3.76 9.92
N PRO A 61 5.27 4.55 8.90
CA PRO A 61 6.66 4.66 8.49
C PRO A 61 7.50 5.27 9.61
N TYR A 62 8.69 4.71 9.84
CA TYR A 62 9.60 5.18 10.87
C TYR A 62 10.85 5.80 10.24
N PRO A 63 10.93 7.14 10.15
CA PRO A 63 12.13 7.82 9.66
C PRO A 63 13.26 7.73 10.70
N SER A 64 14.48 7.48 10.22
CA SER A 64 15.68 7.38 11.04
C SER A 64 16.90 7.92 10.30
N ARG A 65 18.10 7.68 10.82
CA ARG A 65 19.34 8.00 10.09
C ARG A 65 19.53 7.18 8.80
N PHE A 66 18.84 6.06 8.67
CA PHE A 66 19.00 5.09 7.59
C PHE A 66 17.72 4.87 6.78
N THR A 67 16.58 5.37 7.25
CA THR A 67 15.27 5.18 6.65
C THR A 67 14.56 6.50 6.44
N GLN A 68 13.80 6.58 5.36
CA GLN A 68 13.01 7.75 4.97
C GLN A 68 11.50 7.44 5.10
N ALA A 69 10.67 8.44 4.93
CA ALA A 69 9.22 8.33 4.98
C ALA A 69 8.55 9.35 4.03
N GLU A 70 9.04 9.46 2.81
CA GLU A 70 8.49 10.36 1.79
C GLU A 70 7.64 9.60 0.77
N LEU A 71 8.09 8.40 0.36
CA LEU A 71 7.38 7.54 -0.58
C LEU A 71 6.33 6.67 0.14
N VAL A 72 5.38 7.30 0.82
CA VAL A 72 4.42 6.61 1.70
C VAL A 72 3.05 6.38 1.06
N TYR A 73 2.78 7.01 -0.07
CA TYR A 73 1.53 6.90 -0.79
C TYR A 73 1.74 7.14 -2.28
N GLY A 74 1.09 6.37 -3.12
CA GLY A 74 1.16 6.57 -4.56
C GLY A 74 0.28 5.63 -5.35
N GLN A 75 0.40 5.72 -6.66
CA GLN A 75 -0.37 4.96 -7.63
C GLN A 75 0.58 4.15 -8.51
N ILE A 76 0.11 2.99 -8.94
CA ILE A 76 0.78 2.12 -9.90
C ILE A 76 -0.15 2.03 -11.10
N HIS A 77 0.24 2.67 -12.20
CA HIS A 77 -0.53 2.68 -13.44
C HIS A 77 -0.27 1.44 -14.30
N GLU A 78 -1.06 1.28 -15.35
CA GLU A 78 -0.80 0.23 -16.34
C GLU A 78 0.65 0.29 -16.84
N ARG A 79 1.29 -0.88 -16.94
CA ARG A 79 2.70 -1.05 -17.36
C ARG A 79 3.74 -0.59 -16.35
N GLU A 80 3.34 0.03 -15.25
CA GLU A 80 4.24 0.34 -14.14
C GLU A 80 4.34 -0.83 -13.17
N LYS A 81 5.43 -0.87 -12.43
CA LYS A 81 5.66 -1.84 -11.35
C LYS A 81 6.23 -1.12 -10.13
N LEU A 82 5.65 -1.42 -8.98
CA LEU A 82 6.28 -1.13 -7.70
C LEU A 82 7.16 -2.32 -7.33
N THR A 83 8.43 -2.07 -7.09
CA THR A 83 9.37 -3.11 -6.65
C THR A 83 9.69 -2.91 -5.18
N LEU A 84 9.52 -3.96 -4.39
CA LEU A 84 9.89 -4.01 -2.98
C LEU A 84 10.98 -5.05 -2.80
N VAL A 85 12.00 -4.71 -2.01
CA VAL A 85 13.03 -5.65 -1.56
C VAL A 85 12.92 -5.74 -0.05
N SER A 86 12.82 -6.95 0.47
CA SER A 86 12.68 -7.18 1.91
C SER A 86 14.05 -7.18 2.60
N ASP A 87 14.14 -6.42 3.69
CA ASP A 87 15.23 -6.48 4.66
C ASP A 87 14.82 -7.19 5.97
N MET A 88 13.61 -7.77 6.01
CA MET A 88 13.12 -8.48 7.19
C MET A 88 13.86 -9.80 7.37
N ALA A 89 14.55 -9.96 8.50
CA ALA A 89 15.32 -11.19 8.76
C ALA A 89 14.44 -12.44 8.74
N GLU A 90 13.24 -12.36 9.31
CA GLU A 90 12.26 -13.45 9.39
C GLU A 90 10.84 -12.89 9.54
N SER A 91 9.85 -13.76 9.33
CA SER A 91 8.42 -13.46 9.53
C SER A 91 7.85 -12.36 8.61
N GLY A 92 8.56 -12.02 7.53
CA GLY A 92 7.97 -11.20 6.47
C GLY A 92 6.94 -12.02 5.70
N VAL A 93 5.74 -11.46 5.48
CA VAL A 93 4.65 -12.14 4.80
C VAL A 93 3.93 -11.23 3.82
N ILE A 94 3.43 -11.82 2.74
CA ILE A 94 2.50 -11.21 1.81
C ILE A 94 1.20 -11.99 1.91
N PHE A 95 0.09 -11.32 2.16
CA PHE A 95 -1.22 -11.96 2.24
C PHE A 95 -2.30 -11.09 1.58
N SER A 96 -3.42 -11.69 1.26
CA SER A 96 -4.56 -11.06 0.62
C SER A 96 -5.79 -11.12 1.54
N ASP A 97 -6.48 -9.97 1.69
CA ASP A 97 -7.76 -9.86 2.39
C ASP A 97 -7.80 -10.44 3.82
N GLY A 98 -6.66 -10.40 4.53
CA GLY A 98 -6.54 -10.91 5.90
C GLY A 98 -6.47 -12.43 6.01
N ILE A 99 -6.37 -13.17 4.89
CA ILE A 99 -6.23 -14.62 4.85
C ILE A 99 -4.75 -14.97 4.89
N LEU A 100 -4.32 -15.74 5.89
CA LEU A 100 -2.92 -16.14 6.05
C LEU A 100 -2.62 -17.53 5.50
N ASP A 101 -3.64 -18.34 5.23
CA ASP A 101 -3.46 -19.75 4.81
C ASP A 101 -2.75 -19.87 3.45
N ASP A 102 -2.88 -18.87 2.58
CA ASP A 102 -2.23 -18.77 1.28
C ASP A 102 -1.15 -17.68 1.22
N SER A 103 -0.66 -17.23 2.36
CA SER A 103 0.37 -16.21 2.43
C SER A 103 1.70 -16.68 1.82
N LEU A 104 2.46 -15.72 1.31
CA LEU A 104 3.80 -15.93 0.79
C LEU A 104 4.83 -15.37 1.76
N ASP A 105 5.94 -16.06 1.94
CA ASP A 105 7.08 -15.53 2.68
C ASP A 105 7.68 -14.32 1.97
N PHE A 106 8.13 -13.34 2.74
CA PHE A 106 8.79 -12.14 2.23
C PHE A 106 9.94 -11.71 3.14
N ASN A 107 10.96 -12.54 3.21
CA ASN A 107 12.13 -12.35 4.07
C ASN A 107 13.29 -11.68 3.34
N ALA A 108 14.36 -11.37 4.07
CA ALA A 108 15.52 -10.61 3.58
C ALA A 108 16.07 -11.15 2.25
N GLY A 109 16.28 -10.24 1.32
CA GLY A 109 16.76 -10.52 -0.02
C GLY A 109 15.68 -10.93 -1.03
N MET A 110 14.43 -11.14 -0.59
CA MET A 110 13.31 -11.42 -1.51
C MET A 110 12.84 -10.14 -2.18
N GLU A 111 12.58 -10.24 -3.48
CA GLU A 111 12.05 -9.15 -4.30
C GLU A 111 10.60 -9.43 -4.69
N LEU A 112 9.73 -8.45 -4.50
CA LEU A 112 8.33 -8.46 -4.91
C LEU A 112 8.09 -7.37 -5.95
N LYS A 113 7.54 -7.75 -7.11
CA LYS A 113 7.09 -6.82 -8.14
C LYS A 113 5.57 -6.79 -8.21
N ILE A 114 4.99 -5.63 -7.98
CA ILE A 114 3.55 -5.42 -7.93
C ILE A 114 3.12 -4.62 -9.14
N GLY A 115 2.08 -5.05 -9.80
CA GLY A 115 1.49 -4.36 -10.94
C GLY A 115 0.10 -4.87 -11.25
N ILE A 116 -0.57 -4.23 -12.21
CA ILE A 116 -1.90 -4.59 -12.62
C ILE A 116 -1.86 -5.91 -13.40
N ALA A 117 -2.74 -6.84 -13.01
CA ALA A 117 -2.88 -8.11 -13.70
C ALA A 117 -3.64 -7.94 -15.03
N ASP A 118 -3.34 -8.81 -16.01
CA ASP A 118 -4.08 -8.86 -17.27
C ASP A 118 -5.49 -9.41 -17.07
N ARG A 119 -5.68 -10.24 -16.04
CA ARG A 119 -6.98 -10.81 -15.67
C ARG A 119 -7.71 -9.89 -14.71
N VAL A 120 -9.00 -9.71 -14.93
CA VAL A 120 -9.89 -8.92 -14.06
C VAL A 120 -10.94 -9.81 -13.41
N GLY A 121 -11.19 -9.58 -12.12
CA GLY A 121 -12.37 -10.12 -11.46
C GLY A 121 -13.62 -9.37 -11.92
N ARG A 122 -14.74 -10.09 -12.03
CA ARG A 122 -16.05 -9.49 -12.34
C ARG A 122 -17.01 -9.80 -11.21
N LEU A 123 -17.50 -8.75 -10.56
CA LEU A 123 -18.57 -8.87 -9.58
C LEU A 123 -19.91 -8.92 -10.32
N VAL A 124 -20.67 -9.98 -10.08
CA VAL A 124 -22.04 -10.11 -10.58
C VAL A 124 -22.96 -9.49 -9.53
N VAL A 125 -23.70 -8.50 -9.94
CA VAL A 125 -24.69 -7.79 -9.10
C VAL A 125 -26.11 -8.10 -9.54
#